data_a4019c6daa34192499c886cfcd801b6e
#
_entry.id   a4019c6daa34192499c886cfcd801b6e
#
_cell.length_a   1.000
_cell.length_b   1.000
_cell.length_c   1.000
_cell.angle_alpha   90.00
_cell.angle_beta   90.00
_cell.angle_gamma   90.00
#
_symmetry.space_group_name_H-M   'P 1'
#
loop_
_entity.id
_entity.type
_entity.pdbx_description
1 polymer ?
#
loop_
_entity_poly.entity_id
_entity_poly.type
_entity_poly.pdbx_seq_one_letter_code
_entity_poly.pdbx_strand_id
1 'polypeptide(L)'
;LKDRQAWERAGIALPSYDVEAVMKAGRENPAWVHFGIGNIFRIFLGGIADRLLEAGAIDRGIICVETFDYDVVDKIYDPYDNLALSVILNGDGTVDKKVMGSLAEAIRAKSDDAASWARLKEVFRNPSLQMVSFTITEKGYALCKPDGSYFGFIEADINNGPEKVTSAMSIVASMLLERFRNGAAPISLVSMDNCSHNGELLRSSVITMAEEWLKKGFVEEDYVAYVKDESRVAFPWTMIDKITPRPSEKIANDLEASGLEAMQPVITSKRTYIAPFINAEGPQYLVIEDSFPNGRPELEKGGVYMTDRDTVNKAERMKVTVCLNPIHTALGPYGVLLGYELFPDEMRDEDMLKVAKQVGYVEGMEVVPDPGIISPKAFLDECIYERFPNVYLGDTNLRLCTDSSMGLGVRFGVTIGAYVEKYGDAKKLKAIPLAIAGWLRYTLAIDDQGQSFELAPDPLVEGVREQLSTVVFGDPSSLTDQLRGILSNENIFFIDLYKAGIGEKIEEIFREEIAGVGAVRKTIRKYVSEF
;
A
#
# COMPACT_ATOMS: atom_id res chain seq x y z
N LEU A 1 17.40 24.43 11.67
CA LEU A 1 16.41 25.39 11.11
C LEU A 1 16.79 26.86 11.31
N LYS A 2 17.78 27.18 12.17
CA LYS A 2 18.11 28.58 12.54
C LYS A 2 18.71 29.40 11.38
N ASP A 3 19.51 28.78 10.48
CA ASP A 3 20.07 29.45 9.31
C ASP A 3 19.12 29.33 8.10
N ARG A 4 18.04 30.11 8.11
CA ARG A 4 17.05 30.13 7.02
C ARG A 4 17.65 30.41 5.66
N GLN A 5 18.66 31.28 5.59
CA GLN A 5 19.29 31.64 4.31
C GLN A 5 20.07 30.45 3.69
N ALA A 6 20.65 29.57 4.51
CA ALA A 6 21.31 28.37 4.00
C ALA A 6 20.28 27.40 3.37
N TRP A 7 19.13 27.22 3.99
CA TRP A 7 18.05 26.40 3.45
C TRP A 7 17.46 26.96 2.15
N GLU A 8 17.24 28.28 2.10
CA GLU A 8 16.78 28.96 0.88
C GLU A 8 17.77 28.79 -0.28
N ARG A 9 19.09 28.94 -0.01
CA ARG A 9 20.14 28.69 -1.04
C ARG A 9 20.13 27.24 -1.53
N ALA A 10 19.81 26.28 -0.68
CA ALA A 10 19.67 24.86 -1.04
C ALA A 10 18.34 24.57 -1.77
N GLY A 11 17.46 25.56 -1.92
CA GLY A 11 16.14 25.40 -2.52
C GLY A 11 15.22 24.49 -1.69
N ILE A 12 15.30 24.57 -0.36
CA ILE A 12 14.53 23.75 0.58
C ILE A 12 13.62 24.65 1.40
N ALA A 13 12.31 24.43 1.31
CA ALA A 13 11.31 25.14 2.09
C ALA A 13 11.36 24.72 3.58
N LEU A 14 11.11 25.67 4.47
CA LEU A 14 11.02 25.43 5.90
C LEU A 14 9.58 25.59 6.41
N PRO A 15 9.22 24.92 7.53
CA PRO A 15 7.94 25.15 8.19
C PRO A 15 7.73 26.64 8.54
N SER A 16 6.49 27.12 8.40
CA SER A 16 6.11 28.47 8.82
C SER A 16 5.70 28.54 10.30
N TYR A 17 5.36 27.39 10.88
CA TYR A 17 4.98 27.25 12.29
C TYR A 17 6.20 27.06 13.21
N ASP A 18 6.00 27.27 14.52
CA ASP A 18 7.01 27.03 15.55
C ASP A 18 7.14 25.53 15.84
N VAL A 19 8.17 24.92 15.27
CA VAL A 19 8.43 23.47 15.36
C VAL A 19 8.67 23.04 16.82
N GLU A 20 9.39 23.83 17.62
CA GLU A 20 9.68 23.47 19.02
C GLU A 20 8.40 23.48 19.88
N ALA A 21 7.52 24.48 19.66
CA ALA A 21 6.23 24.56 20.32
C ALA A 21 5.30 23.40 19.93
N VAL A 22 5.25 23.05 18.63
CA VAL A 22 4.47 21.92 18.09
C VAL A 22 4.93 20.57 18.66
N MET A 23 6.23 20.34 18.69
CA MET A 23 6.81 19.13 19.26
C MET A 23 6.53 19.02 20.76
N LYS A 24 6.68 20.11 21.49
CA LYS A 24 6.38 20.18 22.93
C LYS A 24 4.91 19.88 23.19
N ALA A 25 4.00 20.52 22.48
CA ALA A 25 2.56 20.32 22.63
C ALA A 25 2.16 18.87 22.33
N GLY A 26 2.74 18.25 21.31
CA GLY A 26 2.53 16.83 20.97
C GLY A 26 2.99 15.87 22.08
N ARG A 27 4.12 16.16 22.72
CA ARG A 27 4.62 15.36 23.83
C ARG A 27 3.77 15.49 25.10
N GLU A 28 3.32 16.70 25.41
CA GLU A 28 2.56 17.00 26.65
C GLU A 28 1.07 16.58 26.53
N ASN A 29 0.47 16.79 25.37
CA ASN A 29 -0.94 16.53 25.11
C ASN A 29 -1.15 15.82 23.76
N PRO A 30 -0.75 14.55 23.61
CA PRO A 30 -0.82 13.83 22.35
C PRO A 30 -2.28 13.71 21.87
N ALA A 31 -2.52 14.03 20.60
CA ALA A 31 -3.81 13.81 19.94
C ALA A 31 -3.72 12.68 18.90
N TRP A 32 -2.56 12.47 18.33
CA TRP A 32 -2.30 11.50 17.28
C TRP A 32 -1.00 10.72 17.56
N VAL A 33 -1.12 9.39 17.62
CA VAL A 33 -0.01 8.43 17.69
C VAL A 33 0.05 7.64 16.39
N HIS A 34 1.24 7.32 15.90
CA HIS A 34 1.40 6.49 14.72
C HIS A 34 2.38 5.34 14.94
N PHE A 35 1.98 4.13 14.56
CA PHE A 35 2.78 2.90 14.59
C PHE A 35 3.31 2.54 13.21
N GLY A 36 4.62 2.25 13.11
CA GLY A 36 5.27 1.92 11.85
C GLY A 36 5.83 3.17 11.16
N ILE A 37 6.99 3.64 11.62
CA ILE A 37 7.52 4.98 11.33
C ILE A 37 8.52 5.01 10.16
N GLY A 38 8.24 4.19 9.13
CA GLY A 38 9.03 4.10 7.91
C GLY A 38 8.80 5.25 6.92
N ASN A 39 9.26 5.05 5.67
CA ASN A 39 9.23 6.08 4.63
C ASN A 39 7.82 6.58 4.32
N ILE A 40 6.84 5.66 4.14
CA ILE A 40 5.47 6.05 3.78
C ILE A 40 4.83 6.92 4.86
N PHE A 41 5.01 6.59 6.14
CA PHE A 41 4.50 7.41 7.24
C PHE A 41 5.08 8.81 7.19
N ARG A 42 6.41 8.94 7.13
CA ARG A 42 7.08 10.24 7.22
C ARG A 42 6.63 11.21 6.14
N ILE A 43 6.57 10.76 4.88
CA ILE A 43 6.22 11.65 3.76
C ILE A 43 4.73 11.86 3.59
N PHE A 44 3.91 10.83 3.81
CA PHE A 44 2.48 10.91 3.57
C PHE A 44 1.73 11.44 4.79
N LEU A 45 1.72 10.70 5.88
CA LEU A 45 0.96 11.08 7.08
C LEU A 45 1.64 12.24 7.83
N GLY A 46 2.97 12.19 7.94
CA GLY A 46 3.76 13.33 8.42
C GLY A 46 3.56 14.58 7.57
N GLY A 47 3.47 14.41 6.24
CA GLY A 47 3.15 15.49 5.31
C GLY A 47 1.72 16.03 5.43
N ILE A 48 0.73 15.17 5.75
CA ILE A 48 -0.64 15.60 6.07
C ILE A 48 -0.62 16.45 7.35
N ALA A 49 0.02 15.94 8.42
CA ALA A 49 0.14 16.70 9.67
C ALA A 49 0.88 18.03 9.48
N ASP A 50 1.92 18.07 8.65
CA ASP A 50 2.64 19.28 8.30
C ASP A 50 1.72 20.31 7.63
N ARG A 51 0.87 19.90 6.66
CA ARG A 51 -0.12 20.78 6.04
C ARG A 51 -1.18 21.28 7.04
N LEU A 52 -1.60 20.42 7.97
CA LEU A 52 -2.54 20.82 9.03
C LEU A 52 -1.93 21.87 9.97
N LEU A 53 -0.65 21.74 10.30
CA LEU A 53 0.10 22.72 11.09
C LEU A 53 0.26 24.04 10.34
N GLU A 54 0.62 24.00 9.05
CA GLU A 54 0.70 25.19 8.20
C GLU A 54 -0.64 25.94 8.09
N ALA A 55 -1.75 25.19 8.05
CA ALA A 55 -3.11 25.73 8.03
C ALA A 55 -3.61 26.20 9.41
N GLY A 56 -2.87 25.97 10.49
CA GLY A 56 -3.32 26.23 11.85
C GLY A 56 -4.51 25.36 12.29
N ALA A 57 -4.73 24.23 11.63
CA ALA A 57 -5.81 23.28 11.94
C ALA A 57 -5.48 22.37 13.12
N ILE A 58 -4.21 22.17 13.40
CA ILE A 58 -3.69 21.52 14.61
C ILE A 58 -2.54 22.36 15.19
N ASP A 59 -2.24 22.13 16.44
CA ASP A 59 -1.20 22.86 17.22
C ASP A 59 -0.09 21.94 17.74
N ARG A 60 -0.16 20.64 17.41
CA ARG A 60 0.72 19.63 18.00
C ARG A 60 1.12 18.56 16.98
N GLY A 61 2.33 18.01 17.15
CA GLY A 61 2.87 16.97 16.29
C GLY A 61 2.44 15.56 16.67
N ILE A 62 2.76 14.61 15.79
CA ILE A 62 2.48 13.18 15.94
C ILE A 62 3.51 12.54 16.86
N ILE A 63 3.08 11.67 17.79
CA ILE A 63 3.94 10.73 18.50
C ILE A 63 4.18 9.50 17.61
N CYS A 64 5.43 9.23 17.30
CA CYS A 64 5.87 8.14 16.43
C CYS A 64 6.25 6.93 17.27
N VAL A 65 5.81 5.73 16.88
CA VAL A 65 6.06 4.49 17.62
C VAL A 65 6.62 3.43 16.68
N GLU A 66 7.79 2.87 17.02
CA GLU A 66 8.39 1.76 16.32
C GLU A 66 8.27 0.48 17.15
N THR A 67 7.83 -0.61 16.50
CA THR A 67 7.58 -1.91 17.15
C THR A 67 8.51 -3.03 16.71
N PHE A 68 9.28 -2.81 15.63
CA PHE A 68 10.05 -3.89 15.00
C PHE A 68 11.51 -3.52 14.75
N ASP A 69 11.74 -2.38 14.11
CA ASP A 69 13.07 -1.93 13.65
C ASP A 69 13.52 -0.68 14.41
N TYR A 70 13.95 -0.88 15.64
CA TYR A 70 14.34 0.23 16.52
C TYR A 70 15.53 1.05 16.00
N ASP A 71 16.35 0.48 15.11
CA ASP A 71 17.42 1.22 14.42
C ASP A 71 16.89 2.44 13.65
N VAL A 72 15.62 2.41 13.23
CA VAL A 72 14.99 3.55 12.56
C VAL A 72 14.95 4.76 13.48
N VAL A 73 14.61 4.56 14.76
CA VAL A 73 14.64 5.64 15.77
C VAL A 73 16.07 6.13 15.98
N ASP A 74 17.01 5.19 16.21
CA ASP A 74 18.41 5.51 16.54
C ASP A 74 19.17 6.21 15.42
N LYS A 75 18.84 5.88 14.16
CA LYS A 75 19.60 6.35 13.00
C LYS A 75 18.92 7.47 12.22
N ILE A 76 17.58 7.59 12.33
CA ILE A 76 16.79 8.50 11.47
C ILE A 76 16.02 9.54 12.27
N TYR A 77 15.49 9.22 13.44
CA TYR A 77 14.71 10.18 14.23
C TYR A 77 15.58 10.96 15.22
N ASP A 78 16.28 10.27 16.11
CA ASP A 78 17.10 10.89 17.15
C ASP A 78 18.19 11.81 16.59
N PRO A 79 19.00 11.40 15.56
CA PRO A 79 20.07 12.25 15.06
C PRO A 79 19.60 13.50 14.29
N TYR A 80 18.34 13.52 13.85
CA TYR A 80 17.76 14.61 13.06
C TYR A 80 16.63 15.34 13.80
N ASP A 81 16.60 15.30 15.13
CA ASP A 81 15.63 16.02 15.99
C ASP A 81 14.16 15.76 15.60
N ASN A 82 13.83 14.53 15.17
CA ASN A 82 12.53 14.13 14.63
C ASN A 82 12.08 14.96 13.39
N LEU A 83 12.96 15.69 12.73
CA LEU A 83 12.67 16.35 11.48
C LEU A 83 12.71 15.36 10.31
N ALA A 84 11.91 15.61 9.29
CA ALA A 84 11.92 14.83 8.06
C ALA A 84 12.09 15.74 6.84
N LEU A 85 12.93 15.36 5.89
CA LEU A 85 13.10 16.08 4.64
C LEU A 85 12.30 15.40 3.53
N SER A 86 11.22 16.05 3.12
CA SER A 86 10.37 15.63 1.99
C SER A 86 11.02 16.05 0.66
N VAL A 87 11.07 15.12 -0.29
CA VAL A 87 11.52 15.34 -1.68
C VAL A 87 10.45 14.79 -2.61
N ILE A 88 9.63 15.66 -3.18
CA ILE A 88 8.57 15.28 -4.12
C ILE A 88 9.12 15.32 -5.54
N LEU A 89 8.96 14.21 -6.25
CA LEU A 89 9.43 13.98 -7.60
C LEU A 89 8.24 14.07 -8.56
N ASN A 90 8.07 15.21 -9.19
CA ASN A 90 6.96 15.46 -10.09
C ASN A 90 7.18 14.84 -11.48
N GLY A 91 6.11 14.43 -12.15
CA GLY A 91 6.17 13.83 -13.47
C GLY A 91 6.73 14.75 -14.56
N ASP A 92 6.68 16.08 -14.35
CA ASP A 92 7.27 17.09 -15.24
C ASP A 92 8.78 17.30 -15.04
N GLY A 93 9.39 16.55 -14.09
CA GLY A 93 10.82 16.62 -13.76
C GLY A 93 11.17 17.66 -12.70
N THR A 94 10.22 18.41 -12.18
CA THR A 94 10.46 19.33 -11.04
C THR A 94 10.59 18.55 -9.73
N VAL A 95 11.34 19.12 -8.79
CA VAL A 95 11.60 18.48 -7.48
C VAL A 95 11.32 19.51 -6.39
N ASP A 96 10.30 19.21 -5.56
CA ASP A 96 9.95 20.05 -4.42
C ASP A 96 10.59 19.48 -3.15
N LYS A 97 11.29 20.32 -2.41
CA LYS A 97 11.99 19.95 -1.17
C LYS A 97 11.48 20.77 0.00
N LYS A 98 11.08 20.10 1.08
CA LYS A 98 10.60 20.77 2.30
C LYS A 98 11.01 20.01 3.56
N VAL A 99 11.49 20.73 4.57
CA VAL A 99 11.62 20.19 5.93
C VAL A 99 10.24 20.15 6.58
N MET A 100 9.89 19.01 7.18
CA MET A 100 8.66 18.82 7.95
C MET A 100 9.01 18.70 9.43
N GLY A 101 8.34 19.46 10.28
CA GLY A 101 8.48 19.45 11.74
C GLY A 101 7.26 18.91 12.48
N SER A 102 6.46 18.09 11.80
CA SER A 102 5.20 17.54 12.30
C SER A 102 5.34 16.34 13.24
N LEU A 103 6.55 15.81 13.45
CA LEU A 103 6.83 14.62 14.25
C LEU A 103 7.38 15.05 15.62
N ALA A 104 6.62 14.78 16.71
CA ALA A 104 6.93 15.34 18.01
C ALA A 104 7.95 14.54 18.82
N GLU A 105 7.90 13.22 18.73
CA GLU A 105 8.72 12.28 19.49
C GLU A 105 8.73 10.92 18.80
N ALA A 106 9.81 10.17 18.90
CA ALA A 106 9.89 8.78 18.44
C ALA A 106 10.13 7.84 19.63
N ILE A 107 9.25 6.86 19.82
CA ILE A 107 9.26 5.90 20.93
C ILE A 107 9.56 4.50 20.40
N ARG A 108 10.48 3.80 21.06
CA ARG A 108 10.69 2.36 20.85
C ARG A 108 9.68 1.60 21.70
N ALA A 109 8.71 0.93 21.07
CA ALA A 109 7.69 0.16 21.80
C ALA A 109 8.26 -1.18 22.27
N LYS A 110 9.14 -1.13 23.23
CA LYS A 110 9.90 -2.27 23.75
C LYS A 110 9.54 -2.53 25.21
N SER A 111 8.81 -3.63 25.49
CA SER A 111 8.28 -3.91 26.82
C SER A 111 9.36 -4.25 27.87
N ASP A 112 10.58 -4.61 27.46
CA ASP A 112 11.74 -4.83 28.32
C ASP A 112 12.61 -3.57 28.52
N ASP A 113 12.28 -2.44 27.87
CA ASP A 113 12.83 -1.11 28.15
C ASP A 113 11.84 -0.33 29.04
N ALA A 114 12.10 -0.31 30.33
CA ALA A 114 11.18 0.26 31.31
C ALA A 114 10.86 1.75 31.07
N ALA A 115 11.81 2.54 30.57
CA ALA A 115 11.61 3.96 30.29
C ALA A 115 10.70 4.20 29.09
N SER A 116 11.01 3.56 27.96
CA SER A 116 10.22 3.64 26.73
C SER A 116 8.80 3.09 26.94
N TRP A 117 8.69 1.98 27.67
CA TRP A 117 7.40 1.36 27.98
C TRP A 117 6.53 2.24 28.88
N ALA A 118 7.12 2.85 29.92
CA ALA A 118 6.42 3.79 30.80
C ALA A 118 5.95 5.03 30.03
N ARG A 119 6.77 5.53 29.09
CA ARG A 119 6.40 6.66 28.25
C ARG A 119 5.24 6.33 27.33
N LEU A 120 5.25 5.17 26.68
CA LEU A 120 4.15 4.74 25.83
C LEU A 120 2.83 4.59 26.61
N LYS A 121 2.88 4.01 27.80
CA LYS A 121 1.73 3.94 28.73
C LYS A 121 1.20 5.33 29.10
N GLU A 122 2.09 6.27 29.41
CA GLU A 122 1.70 7.66 29.70
C GLU A 122 0.94 8.30 28.54
N VAL A 123 1.41 8.11 27.31
CA VAL A 123 0.73 8.62 26.10
C VAL A 123 -0.69 8.04 25.99
N PHE A 124 -0.87 6.73 26.20
CA PHE A 124 -2.19 6.10 26.09
C PHE A 124 -3.14 6.41 27.26
N ARG A 125 -2.62 6.75 28.43
CA ARG A 125 -3.43 7.25 29.57
C ARG A 125 -4.01 8.63 29.30
N ASN A 126 -3.37 9.41 28.44
CA ASN A 126 -3.79 10.79 28.23
C ASN A 126 -5.14 10.84 27.50
N PRO A 127 -6.18 11.48 28.08
CA PRO A 127 -7.51 11.57 27.46
C PRO A 127 -7.52 12.43 26.18
N SER A 128 -6.50 13.28 25.96
CA SER A 128 -6.37 14.08 24.74
C SER A 128 -6.10 13.24 23.50
N LEU A 129 -5.61 11.99 23.66
CA LEU A 129 -5.34 11.09 22.55
C LEU A 129 -6.65 10.69 21.84
N GLN A 130 -6.77 11.07 20.58
CA GLN A 130 -7.96 10.89 19.76
C GLN A 130 -7.84 9.69 18.83
N MET A 131 -6.64 9.51 18.22
CA MET A 131 -6.45 8.47 17.22
C MET A 131 -5.05 7.86 17.28
N VAL A 132 -5.00 6.58 16.95
CA VAL A 132 -3.77 5.82 16.69
C VAL A 132 -3.83 5.30 15.26
N SER A 133 -2.84 5.62 14.44
CA SER A 133 -2.78 5.17 13.07
C SER A 133 -1.62 4.20 12.83
N PHE A 134 -1.69 3.43 11.74
CA PHE A 134 -0.76 2.33 11.48
C PHE A 134 -0.31 2.30 10.02
N THR A 135 1.00 2.12 9.80
CA THR A 135 1.60 1.66 8.55
C THR A 135 2.63 0.58 8.86
N ILE A 136 2.16 -0.61 9.19
CA ILE A 136 2.96 -1.76 9.66
C ILE A 136 2.97 -2.93 8.67
N THR A 137 2.41 -2.73 7.50
CA THR A 137 2.13 -3.71 6.46
C THR A 137 1.12 -4.79 6.88
N GLU A 138 0.52 -5.49 5.94
CA GLU A 138 -0.46 -6.55 6.21
C GLU A 138 0.08 -7.60 7.20
N LYS A 139 1.38 -7.89 7.12
CA LYS A 139 2.06 -8.84 8.02
C LYS A 139 2.04 -8.41 9.49
N GLY A 140 1.99 -7.11 9.77
CA GLY A 140 1.97 -6.56 11.13
C GLY A 140 0.66 -6.85 11.87
N TYR A 141 -0.43 -7.11 11.13
CA TYR A 141 -1.73 -7.48 11.72
C TYR A 141 -1.88 -8.98 11.91
N ALA A 142 -1.11 -9.80 11.20
CA ALA A 142 -1.30 -11.25 11.18
C ALA A 142 -0.92 -11.90 12.52
N LEU A 143 -1.86 -12.61 13.13
CA LEU A 143 -1.64 -13.39 14.35
C LEU A 143 -1.35 -14.85 14.06
N CYS A 144 -1.89 -15.38 12.96
CA CYS A 144 -1.86 -16.79 12.60
C CYS A 144 -1.10 -17.03 11.29
N LYS A 145 -0.55 -18.23 11.20
CA LYS A 145 -0.04 -18.84 9.97
C LYS A 145 -1.21 -19.26 9.06
N PRO A 146 -0.94 -19.61 7.77
CA PRO A 146 -1.98 -20.09 6.85
C PRO A 146 -2.72 -21.34 7.33
N ASP A 147 -2.10 -22.16 8.21
CA ASP A 147 -2.72 -23.35 8.80
C ASP A 147 -3.63 -23.04 10.01
N GLY A 148 -3.79 -21.77 10.37
CA GLY A 148 -4.61 -21.31 11.47
C GLY A 148 -3.91 -21.34 12.84
N SER A 149 -2.70 -21.87 12.95
CA SER A 149 -1.91 -21.84 14.20
C SER A 149 -1.31 -20.44 14.43
N TYR A 150 -1.20 -20.00 15.69
CA TYR A 150 -0.53 -18.75 16.02
C TYR A 150 0.94 -18.77 15.61
N PHE A 151 1.47 -17.61 15.22
CA PHE A 151 2.93 -17.46 15.17
C PHE A 151 3.53 -17.64 16.57
N GLY A 152 4.74 -18.21 16.65
CA GLY A 152 5.37 -18.50 17.94
C GLY A 152 5.57 -17.28 18.85
N PHE A 153 5.83 -16.09 18.27
CA PHE A 153 5.93 -14.85 19.02
C PHE A 153 4.55 -14.37 19.53
N ILE A 154 3.46 -14.61 18.80
CA ILE A 154 2.09 -14.33 19.25
C ILE A 154 1.70 -15.29 20.39
N GLU A 155 2.00 -16.58 20.24
CA GLU A 155 1.76 -17.55 21.32
C GLU A 155 2.52 -17.18 22.60
N ALA A 156 3.76 -16.70 22.47
CA ALA A 156 4.54 -16.18 23.60
C ALA A 156 3.87 -14.95 24.24
N ASP A 157 3.41 -13.97 23.45
CA ASP A 157 2.72 -12.77 23.93
C ASP A 157 1.39 -13.13 24.64
N ILE A 158 0.64 -14.13 24.13
CA ILE A 158 -0.58 -14.63 24.79
C ILE A 158 -0.25 -15.24 26.15
N ASN A 159 0.81 -16.05 26.24
CA ASN A 159 1.17 -16.75 27.46
C ASN A 159 1.87 -15.86 28.51
N ASN A 160 2.61 -14.84 28.08
CA ASN A 160 3.31 -13.90 28.96
C ASN A 160 2.39 -12.81 29.54
N GLY A 161 1.24 -12.57 28.88
CA GLY A 161 0.29 -11.52 29.27
C GLY A 161 0.71 -10.10 28.84
N PRO A 162 -0.12 -9.09 29.13
CA PRO A 162 -0.02 -7.76 28.54
C PRO A 162 1.22 -6.95 28.91
N GLU A 163 1.96 -7.34 29.96
CA GLU A 163 3.16 -6.61 30.40
C GLU A 163 4.44 -7.04 29.66
N LYS A 164 4.43 -8.17 28.96
CA LYS A 164 5.60 -8.71 28.26
C LYS A 164 5.22 -9.10 26.84
N VAL A 165 5.08 -8.11 25.97
CA VAL A 165 4.63 -8.24 24.60
C VAL A 165 5.70 -7.77 23.63
N THR A 166 5.67 -8.33 22.41
CA THR A 166 6.64 -8.05 21.37
C THR A 166 6.02 -7.70 20.03
N SER A 167 4.83 -8.22 19.72
CA SER A 167 4.15 -7.96 18.44
C SER A 167 3.38 -6.65 18.48
N ALA A 168 3.23 -6.00 17.31
CA ALA A 168 2.50 -4.73 17.20
C ALA A 168 1.07 -4.84 17.76
N MET A 169 0.33 -5.90 17.42
CA MET A 169 -1.05 -6.07 17.88
C MET A 169 -1.16 -6.32 19.38
N SER A 170 -0.23 -7.08 19.95
CA SER A 170 -0.15 -7.30 21.39
C SER A 170 0.21 -6.01 22.14
N ILE A 171 1.13 -5.22 21.59
CA ILE A 171 1.49 -3.89 22.14
C ILE A 171 0.27 -2.98 22.14
N VAL A 172 -0.46 -2.90 21.04
CA VAL A 172 -1.68 -2.08 20.93
C VAL A 172 -2.74 -2.53 21.92
N ALA A 173 -3.01 -3.84 22.03
CA ALA A 173 -3.95 -4.38 23.02
C ALA A 173 -3.51 -4.08 24.47
N SER A 174 -2.19 -4.16 24.78
CA SER A 174 -1.66 -3.77 26.09
C SER A 174 -1.87 -2.28 26.38
N MET A 175 -1.66 -1.41 25.39
CA MET A 175 -1.88 0.03 25.53
C MET A 175 -3.36 0.40 25.68
N LEU A 176 -4.25 -0.32 25.01
CA LEU A 176 -5.70 -0.18 25.23
C LEU A 176 -6.12 -0.63 26.61
N LEU A 177 -5.51 -1.68 27.16
CA LEU A 177 -5.73 -2.11 28.55
C LEU A 177 -5.30 -1.02 29.53
N GLU A 178 -4.16 -0.40 29.29
CA GLU A 178 -3.68 0.72 30.08
C GLU A 178 -4.65 1.90 30.05
N ARG A 179 -5.16 2.23 28.85
CA ARG A 179 -6.18 3.27 28.66
C ARG A 179 -7.49 2.92 29.36
N PHE A 180 -7.95 1.67 29.25
CA PHE A 180 -9.16 1.16 29.91
C PHE A 180 -9.06 1.33 31.42
N ARG A 181 -7.95 0.89 32.06
CA ARG A 181 -7.73 0.99 33.47
C ARG A 181 -7.55 2.42 33.99
N ASN A 182 -7.29 3.38 33.12
CA ASN A 182 -7.11 4.80 33.44
C ASN A 182 -8.25 5.68 32.90
N GLY A 183 -9.50 5.22 33.03
CA GLY A 183 -10.70 6.01 32.73
C GLY A 183 -11.40 5.63 31.42
N ALA A 184 -10.87 4.67 30.66
CA ALA A 184 -11.48 4.10 29.49
C ALA A 184 -11.98 5.16 28.47
N ALA A 185 -11.20 6.24 28.27
CA ALA A 185 -11.54 7.28 27.29
C ALA A 185 -11.65 6.68 25.89
N PRO A 186 -12.61 7.11 25.06
CA PRO A 186 -12.75 6.58 23.69
C PRO A 186 -11.52 6.87 22.81
N ILE A 187 -11.36 6.09 21.73
CA ILE A 187 -10.23 6.21 20.81
C ILE A 187 -10.56 5.59 19.45
N SER A 188 -9.91 6.04 18.39
CA SER A 188 -9.97 5.39 17.07
C SER A 188 -8.62 4.79 16.70
N LEU A 189 -8.64 3.54 16.26
CA LEU A 189 -7.49 2.81 15.71
C LEU A 189 -7.65 2.72 14.20
N VAL A 190 -6.75 3.36 13.44
CA VAL A 190 -6.90 3.62 12.02
C VAL A 190 -5.78 2.96 11.23
N SER A 191 -6.04 1.79 10.64
CA SER A 191 -5.09 1.21 9.70
C SER A 191 -4.97 2.09 8.47
N MET A 192 -3.76 2.46 8.10
CA MET A 192 -3.44 3.22 6.91
C MET A 192 -2.51 2.40 5.99
N ASP A 193 -2.65 1.08 6.04
CA ASP A 193 -1.99 0.13 5.15
C ASP A 193 -2.85 -0.17 3.92
N ASN A 194 -2.19 -0.42 2.80
CA ASN A 194 -2.83 -0.72 1.53
C ASN A 194 -3.25 -2.21 1.47
N CYS A 195 -4.20 -2.59 2.31
CA CYS A 195 -4.83 -3.91 2.30
C CYS A 195 -6.34 -3.76 2.39
N SER A 196 -7.05 -4.71 1.79
CA SER A 196 -8.51 -4.67 1.74
C SER A 196 -9.12 -4.83 3.12
N HIS A 197 -10.17 -4.04 3.40
CA HIS A 197 -10.88 -4.05 4.68
C HIS A 197 -9.94 -3.88 5.89
N ASN A 198 -8.96 -3.01 5.76
CA ASN A 198 -7.86 -2.84 6.71
C ASN A 198 -8.32 -2.55 8.16
N GLY A 199 -9.41 -1.80 8.33
CA GLY A 199 -9.98 -1.54 9.65
C GLY A 199 -10.54 -2.81 10.32
N GLU A 200 -11.16 -3.72 9.55
CA GLU A 200 -11.65 -5.00 10.07
C GLU A 200 -10.49 -5.94 10.43
N LEU A 201 -9.43 -5.95 9.62
CA LEU A 201 -8.22 -6.73 9.93
C LEU A 201 -7.59 -6.28 11.25
N LEU A 202 -7.42 -4.98 11.45
CA LEU A 202 -6.91 -4.39 12.69
C LEU A 202 -7.83 -4.73 13.89
N ARG A 203 -9.13 -4.54 13.72
CA ARG A 203 -10.15 -4.83 14.74
C ARG A 203 -10.10 -6.28 15.20
N SER A 204 -10.14 -7.21 14.25
CA SER A 204 -10.10 -8.65 14.53
C SER A 204 -8.85 -9.04 15.31
N SER A 205 -7.69 -8.52 14.94
CA SER A 205 -6.41 -8.86 15.58
C SER A 205 -6.33 -8.34 17.01
N VAL A 206 -6.75 -7.10 17.26
CA VAL A 206 -6.74 -6.51 18.60
C VAL A 206 -7.74 -7.21 19.52
N ILE A 207 -8.96 -7.50 19.03
CA ILE A 207 -9.98 -8.23 19.81
C ILE A 207 -9.50 -9.64 20.14
N THR A 208 -8.90 -10.35 19.19
CA THR A 208 -8.37 -11.69 19.42
C THR A 208 -7.34 -11.69 20.56
N MET A 209 -6.40 -10.73 20.57
CA MET A 209 -5.43 -10.62 21.66
C MET A 209 -6.09 -10.38 23.02
N ALA A 210 -7.10 -9.49 23.07
CA ALA A 210 -7.85 -9.21 24.28
C ALA A 210 -8.60 -10.46 24.80
N GLU A 211 -9.24 -11.22 23.90
CA GLU A 211 -9.94 -12.45 24.24
C GLU A 211 -9.01 -13.57 24.72
N GLU A 212 -7.85 -13.74 24.07
CA GLU A 212 -6.85 -14.73 24.52
C GLU A 212 -6.32 -14.39 25.91
N TRP A 213 -6.07 -13.11 26.23
CA TRP A 213 -5.69 -12.72 27.58
C TRP A 213 -6.80 -12.89 28.62
N LEU A 214 -8.08 -12.70 28.21
CA LEU A 214 -9.22 -13.01 29.08
C LEU A 214 -9.26 -14.51 29.41
N LYS A 215 -9.12 -15.39 28.40
CA LYS A 215 -9.06 -16.85 28.60
C LYS A 215 -7.93 -17.28 29.55
N LYS A 216 -6.82 -16.54 29.55
CA LYS A 216 -5.68 -16.77 30.45
C LYS A 216 -5.85 -16.12 31.83
N GLY A 217 -6.87 -15.30 32.04
CA GLY A 217 -7.12 -14.59 33.29
C GLY A 217 -6.23 -13.37 33.53
N PHE A 218 -5.61 -12.80 32.50
CA PHE A 218 -4.77 -11.62 32.60
C PHE A 218 -5.57 -10.30 32.57
N VAL A 219 -6.78 -10.34 32.01
CA VAL A 219 -7.64 -9.15 31.86
C VAL A 219 -9.07 -9.45 32.25
N GLU A 220 -9.84 -8.39 32.52
CA GLU A 220 -11.23 -8.43 32.91
C GLU A 220 -12.17 -8.52 31.71
N GLU A 221 -13.39 -9.09 31.86
CA GLU A 221 -14.41 -9.11 30.80
C GLU A 221 -14.80 -7.70 30.32
N ASP A 222 -14.84 -6.73 31.23
CA ASP A 222 -15.17 -5.33 30.90
C ASP A 222 -14.12 -4.69 29.97
N TYR A 223 -12.87 -5.13 30.01
CA TYR A 223 -11.85 -4.68 29.05
C TYR A 223 -12.17 -5.20 27.64
N VAL A 224 -12.52 -6.47 27.51
CA VAL A 224 -12.89 -7.03 26.20
C VAL A 224 -14.16 -6.35 25.67
N ALA A 225 -15.13 -6.09 26.54
CA ALA A 225 -16.33 -5.34 26.19
C ALA A 225 -16.01 -3.91 25.70
N TYR A 226 -15.08 -3.20 26.38
CA TYR A 226 -14.58 -1.90 25.95
C TYR A 226 -13.95 -1.93 24.55
N VAL A 227 -13.09 -2.91 24.27
CA VAL A 227 -12.43 -3.04 22.95
C VAL A 227 -13.43 -3.36 21.83
N LYS A 228 -14.49 -4.11 22.12
CA LYS A 228 -15.52 -4.50 21.15
C LYS A 228 -16.55 -3.42 20.85
N ASP A 229 -16.73 -2.48 21.76
CA ASP A 229 -17.72 -1.40 21.63
C ASP A 229 -17.18 -0.29 20.73
N GLU A 230 -17.67 -0.22 19.48
CA GLU A 230 -17.25 0.77 18.48
C GLU A 230 -17.53 2.23 18.91
N SER A 231 -18.43 2.46 19.90
CA SER A 231 -18.63 3.79 20.49
C SER A 231 -17.50 4.18 21.45
N ARG A 232 -16.63 3.23 21.81
CA ARG A 232 -15.49 3.42 22.70
C ARG A 232 -14.16 3.22 21.98
N VAL A 233 -14.01 2.14 21.20
CA VAL A 233 -12.84 1.85 20.39
C VAL A 233 -13.31 1.63 18.95
N ALA A 234 -13.20 2.65 18.13
CA ALA A 234 -13.56 2.58 16.72
C ALA A 234 -12.39 2.09 15.85
N PHE A 235 -12.72 1.44 14.74
CA PHE A 235 -11.76 0.93 13.76
C PHE A 235 -12.14 1.42 12.36
N PRO A 236 -11.95 2.72 12.07
CA PRO A 236 -12.29 3.29 10.78
C PRO A 236 -11.57 2.58 9.64
N TRP A 237 -12.29 2.31 8.56
CA TRP A 237 -11.69 1.81 7.33
C TRP A 237 -11.03 2.94 6.55
N THR A 238 -9.98 2.61 5.81
CA THR A 238 -9.29 3.60 4.96
C THR A 238 -9.00 3.05 3.58
N MET A 239 -8.89 3.97 2.61
CA MET A 239 -8.20 3.75 1.35
C MET A 239 -7.01 4.69 1.28
N ILE A 240 -5.84 4.14 1.09
CA ILE A 240 -4.59 4.88 0.98
C ILE A 240 -3.97 4.68 -0.41
N ASP A 241 -3.46 5.75 -1.00
CA ASP A 241 -2.72 5.69 -2.25
C ASP A 241 -1.60 6.74 -2.28
N LYS A 242 -0.37 6.29 -2.24
CA LYS A 242 0.87 7.06 -2.34
C LYS A 242 2.02 6.14 -2.70
N ILE A 243 2.74 6.43 -3.75
CA ILE A 243 3.95 5.68 -4.09
C ILE A 243 5.16 6.38 -3.46
N THR A 244 5.88 5.62 -2.65
CA THR A 244 7.11 6.05 -1.97
C THR A 244 8.22 5.08 -2.31
N PRO A 245 9.02 5.35 -3.35
CA PRO A 245 10.14 4.51 -3.72
C PRO A 245 11.20 4.47 -2.61
N ARG A 246 12.12 3.52 -2.71
CA ARG A 246 13.31 3.51 -1.85
C ARG A 246 14.08 4.83 -1.98
N PRO A 247 14.71 5.32 -0.90
CA PRO A 247 15.57 6.50 -0.98
C PRO A 247 16.62 6.37 -2.10
N SER A 248 16.70 7.38 -2.95
CA SER A 248 17.60 7.40 -4.10
C SER A 248 18.97 7.92 -3.70
N GLU A 249 20.03 7.16 -3.99
CA GLU A 249 21.43 7.64 -3.80
C GLU A 249 21.73 8.89 -4.62
N LYS A 250 21.12 9.02 -5.80
CA LYS A 250 21.25 10.24 -6.62
C LYS A 250 20.72 11.45 -5.87
N ILE A 251 19.53 11.33 -5.25
CA ILE A 251 18.95 12.42 -4.46
C ILE A 251 19.82 12.71 -3.24
N ALA A 252 20.34 11.69 -2.55
CA ALA A 252 21.25 11.88 -1.44
C ALA A 252 22.48 12.72 -1.86
N ASN A 253 23.11 12.37 -2.98
CA ASN A 253 24.25 13.11 -3.53
C ASN A 253 23.90 14.55 -3.90
N ASP A 254 22.73 14.78 -4.51
CA ASP A 254 22.24 16.12 -4.87
C ASP A 254 21.98 16.99 -3.62
N LEU A 255 21.45 16.40 -2.56
CA LEU A 255 21.22 17.07 -1.27
C LEU A 255 22.56 17.42 -0.59
N GLU A 256 23.54 16.51 -0.58
CA GLU A 256 24.88 16.77 -0.03
C GLU A 256 25.62 17.84 -0.84
N ALA A 257 25.50 17.82 -2.15
CA ALA A 257 26.04 18.88 -3.02
C ALA A 257 25.39 20.26 -2.76
N SER A 258 24.16 20.27 -2.24
CA SER A 258 23.47 21.50 -1.83
C SER A 258 23.86 22.00 -0.44
N GLY A 259 24.77 21.28 0.25
CA GLY A 259 25.32 21.65 1.55
C GLY A 259 24.68 20.96 2.76
N LEU A 260 23.82 19.95 2.56
CA LEU A 260 23.37 19.09 3.66
C LEU A 260 24.43 18.03 3.97
N GLU A 261 24.47 17.56 5.21
CA GLU A 261 25.41 16.54 5.65
C GLU A 261 24.68 15.23 5.98
N ALA A 262 25.36 14.10 5.79
CA ALA A 262 24.91 12.77 6.18
C ALA A 262 23.54 12.37 5.58
N MET A 263 23.32 12.64 4.29
CA MET A 263 22.07 12.31 3.60
C MET A 263 22.06 10.89 3.01
N GLN A 264 23.16 10.15 3.06
CA GLN A 264 23.22 8.82 2.46
C GLN A 264 22.25 7.84 3.12
N PRO A 265 21.59 6.95 2.33
CA PRO A 265 20.77 5.90 2.86
C PRO A 265 21.54 4.95 3.79
N VAL A 266 20.88 4.46 4.81
CA VAL A 266 21.41 3.46 5.74
C VAL A 266 20.60 2.17 5.66
N ILE A 267 21.26 1.04 5.91
CA ILE A 267 20.61 -0.26 6.07
C ILE A 267 20.60 -0.58 7.56
N THR A 268 19.42 -0.86 8.10
CA THR A 268 19.26 -1.23 9.51
C THR A 268 19.63 -2.69 9.75
N SER A 269 19.69 -3.09 11.02
CA SER A 269 19.87 -4.49 11.42
C SER A 269 18.75 -5.43 10.93
N LYS A 270 17.56 -4.87 10.71
CA LYS A 270 16.39 -5.57 10.15
C LYS A 270 16.31 -5.48 8.61
N ARG A 271 17.36 -4.95 7.96
CA ARG A 271 17.45 -4.75 6.51
C ARG A 271 16.47 -3.71 5.93
N THR A 272 15.97 -2.80 6.75
CA THR A 272 15.23 -1.64 6.26
C THR A 272 16.21 -0.69 5.57
N TYR A 273 15.88 -0.29 4.34
CA TYR A 273 16.62 0.71 3.57
C TYR A 273 15.94 2.07 3.76
N ILE A 274 16.60 2.99 4.45
CA ILE A 274 16.01 4.26 4.89
C ILE A 274 17.04 5.38 4.86
N ALA A 275 16.60 6.64 4.70
CA ALA A 275 17.45 7.82 4.68
C ALA A 275 16.86 8.95 5.53
N PRO A 276 17.64 9.98 5.89
CA PRO A 276 17.13 11.18 6.57
C PRO A 276 16.10 11.96 5.74
N PHE A 277 16.11 11.80 4.42
CA PHE A 277 15.09 12.33 3.51
C PHE A 277 14.15 11.22 3.03
N ILE A 278 13.02 11.61 2.46
CA ILE A 278 12.07 10.70 1.82
C ILE A 278 11.70 11.24 0.46
N ASN A 279 11.86 10.41 -0.59
CA ASN A 279 11.38 10.74 -1.93
C ASN A 279 10.06 10.03 -2.23
N ALA A 280 9.14 10.75 -2.90
CA ALA A 280 7.83 10.22 -3.30
C ALA A 280 7.30 10.97 -4.52
N GLU A 281 6.26 10.40 -5.15
CA GLU A 281 5.47 11.09 -6.17
C GLU A 281 4.65 12.27 -5.58
N GLY A 282 4.15 13.18 -6.45
CA GLY A 282 3.24 14.26 -6.08
C GLY A 282 1.86 13.75 -5.64
N PRO A 283 1.16 12.97 -6.48
CA PRO A 283 -0.19 12.49 -6.21
C PRO A 283 -0.30 11.69 -4.91
N GLN A 284 -1.43 11.88 -4.22
CA GLN A 284 -1.74 11.13 -3.00
C GLN A 284 -3.23 11.17 -2.69
N TYR A 285 -3.76 10.06 -2.18
CA TYR A 285 -5.14 9.93 -1.75
C TYR A 285 -5.22 9.23 -0.41
N LEU A 286 -6.00 9.80 0.51
CA LEU A 286 -6.38 9.16 1.76
C LEU A 286 -7.87 9.40 1.98
N VAL A 287 -8.61 8.32 2.03
CA VAL A 287 -10.05 8.33 2.35
C VAL A 287 -10.21 7.59 3.66
N ILE A 288 -10.91 8.17 4.62
CA ILE A 288 -11.11 7.61 5.96
C ILE A 288 -12.59 7.61 6.31
N GLU A 289 -13.06 6.50 6.87
CA GLU A 289 -14.37 6.43 7.52
C GLU A 289 -14.41 7.37 8.74
N ASP A 290 -15.38 8.28 8.77
CA ASP A 290 -15.52 9.27 9.85
C ASP A 290 -16.15 8.67 11.11
N SER A 291 -15.42 7.79 11.79
CA SER A 291 -15.82 7.11 13.03
C SER A 291 -14.81 7.38 14.14
N PHE A 292 -14.99 8.50 14.84
CA PHE A 292 -14.04 9.00 15.85
C PHE A 292 -14.75 9.39 17.16
N PRO A 293 -14.98 8.43 18.06
CA PRO A 293 -15.75 8.66 19.28
C PRO A 293 -15.11 9.64 20.28
N ASN A 294 -13.80 9.93 20.17
CA ASN A 294 -13.09 10.95 20.97
C ASN A 294 -12.76 12.21 20.15
N GLY A 295 -13.45 12.42 19.00
CA GLY A 295 -13.07 13.46 18.05
C GLY A 295 -11.79 13.12 17.28
N ARG A 296 -11.38 13.99 16.39
CA ARG A 296 -10.19 13.84 15.53
C ARG A 296 -9.64 15.20 15.11
N PRO A 297 -8.40 15.27 14.63
CA PRO A 297 -7.93 16.43 13.88
C PRO A 297 -8.81 16.70 12.66
N GLU A 298 -8.87 17.95 12.20
CA GLU A 298 -9.59 18.35 10.96
C GLU A 298 -8.81 17.89 9.72
N LEU A 299 -8.72 16.55 9.51
CA LEU A 299 -7.87 15.90 8.51
C LEU A 299 -8.20 16.36 7.08
N GLU A 300 -9.44 16.75 6.81
CA GLU A 300 -9.91 17.32 5.54
C GLU A 300 -9.16 18.58 5.13
N LYS A 301 -8.69 19.40 6.09
CA LYS A 301 -7.83 20.57 5.82
C LYS A 301 -6.42 20.19 5.36
N GLY A 302 -6.01 18.94 5.61
CA GLY A 302 -4.78 18.35 5.11
C GLY A 302 -4.95 17.57 3.80
N GLY A 303 -6.15 17.63 3.16
CA GLY A 303 -6.44 16.96 1.90
C GLY A 303 -6.90 15.50 2.05
N VAL A 304 -7.41 15.11 3.23
CA VAL A 304 -7.99 13.80 3.49
C VAL A 304 -9.50 13.83 3.21
N TYR A 305 -10.02 12.80 2.57
CA TYR A 305 -11.46 12.63 2.37
C TYR A 305 -12.07 11.89 3.56
N MET A 306 -12.94 12.57 4.32
CA MET A 306 -13.69 12.00 5.42
C MET A 306 -15.08 11.61 4.95
N THR A 307 -15.51 10.35 5.14
CA THR A 307 -16.75 9.84 4.56
C THR A 307 -17.29 8.64 5.35
N ASP A 308 -18.29 7.94 4.82
CA ASP A 308 -18.78 6.68 5.36
C ASP A 308 -18.00 5.46 4.84
N ARG A 309 -18.17 4.31 5.52
CA ARG A 309 -17.48 3.04 5.21
C ARG A 309 -17.76 2.53 3.80
N ASP A 310 -18.99 2.67 3.30
CA ASP A 310 -19.37 2.23 1.96
C ASP A 310 -18.62 3.02 0.87
N THR A 311 -18.50 4.32 1.07
CA THR A 311 -17.75 5.20 0.18
C THR A 311 -16.25 4.91 0.21
N VAL A 312 -15.65 4.61 1.38
CA VAL A 312 -14.26 4.13 1.48
C VAL A 312 -14.07 2.86 0.65
N ASN A 313 -14.96 1.89 0.80
CA ASN A 313 -14.92 0.64 0.06
C ASN A 313 -15.07 0.85 -1.47
N LYS A 314 -15.94 1.77 -1.89
CA LYS A 314 -16.06 2.14 -3.31
C LYS A 314 -14.78 2.78 -3.85
N ALA A 315 -14.13 3.66 -3.08
CA ALA A 315 -12.87 4.28 -3.46
C ALA A 315 -11.73 3.24 -3.58
N GLU A 316 -11.65 2.29 -2.65
CA GLU A 316 -10.70 1.18 -2.74
C GLU A 316 -10.96 0.34 -4.00
N ARG A 317 -12.21 -0.09 -4.21
CA ARG A 317 -12.59 -0.89 -5.37
C ARG A 317 -12.32 -0.17 -6.68
N MET A 318 -12.64 1.12 -6.80
CA MET A 318 -12.32 1.94 -7.97
C MET A 318 -10.82 1.84 -8.31
N LYS A 319 -9.95 2.03 -7.33
CA LYS A 319 -8.49 1.94 -7.49
C LYS A 319 -8.04 0.54 -7.87
N VAL A 320 -8.48 -0.47 -7.12
CA VAL A 320 -7.96 -1.85 -7.21
C VAL A 320 -8.53 -2.62 -8.39
N THR A 321 -9.81 -2.36 -8.76
CA THR A 321 -10.48 -3.13 -9.82
C THR A 321 -10.52 -2.43 -11.18
N VAL A 322 -10.18 -1.13 -11.26
CA VAL A 322 -10.30 -0.37 -12.51
C VAL A 322 -9.10 0.54 -12.78
N CYS A 323 -8.83 1.52 -11.89
CA CYS A 323 -8.05 2.69 -12.30
C CYS A 323 -6.52 2.53 -12.21
N LEU A 324 -6.01 1.71 -11.29
CA LEU A 324 -4.56 1.58 -11.07
C LEU A 324 -4.08 0.14 -11.26
N ASN A 325 -4.51 -0.78 -10.38
CA ASN A 325 -3.94 -2.12 -10.33
C ASN A 325 -4.20 -2.97 -11.60
N PRO A 326 -5.39 -2.91 -12.26
CA PRO A 326 -5.62 -3.67 -13.48
C PRO A 326 -4.68 -3.28 -14.63
N ILE A 327 -4.30 -2.00 -14.71
CA ILE A 327 -3.40 -1.53 -15.75
C ILE A 327 -1.98 -2.07 -15.52
N HIS A 328 -1.47 -2.01 -14.29
CA HIS A 328 -0.21 -2.65 -13.94
C HIS A 328 -0.22 -4.15 -14.24
N THR A 329 -1.32 -4.83 -13.94
CA THR A 329 -1.47 -6.28 -14.18
C THR A 329 -1.58 -6.59 -15.67
N ALA A 330 -2.19 -5.72 -16.47
CA ALA A 330 -2.27 -5.90 -17.91
C ALA A 330 -0.93 -5.69 -18.59
N LEU A 331 -0.17 -4.70 -18.15
CA LEU A 331 1.06 -4.28 -18.82
C LEU A 331 2.30 -5.02 -18.30
N GLY A 332 2.46 -5.20 -17.00
CA GLY A 332 3.68 -5.76 -16.41
C GLY A 332 4.18 -7.05 -17.08
N PRO A 333 3.34 -8.09 -17.30
CA PRO A 333 3.75 -9.28 -18.04
C PRO A 333 4.23 -8.99 -19.46
N TYR A 334 3.56 -8.11 -20.18
CA TYR A 334 3.97 -7.71 -21.51
C TYR A 334 5.27 -6.90 -21.51
N GLY A 335 5.46 -6.04 -20.52
CA GLY A 335 6.71 -5.30 -20.36
C GLY A 335 7.90 -6.24 -20.25
N VAL A 336 7.80 -7.28 -19.41
CA VAL A 336 8.85 -8.32 -19.29
C VAL A 336 9.03 -9.07 -20.62
N LEU A 337 7.95 -9.52 -21.26
CA LEU A 337 8.01 -10.26 -22.52
C LEU A 337 8.62 -9.45 -23.66
N LEU A 338 8.40 -8.15 -23.70
CA LEU A 338 8.90 -7.24 -24.73
C LEU A 338 10.26 -6.63 -24.41
N GLY A 339 10.84 -6.94 -23.23
CA GLY A 339 12.16 -6.49 -22.81
C GLY A 339 12.22 -5.08 -22.25
N TYR A 340 11.08 -4.53 -21.78
CA TYR A 340 11.07 -3.28 -21.02
C TYR A 340 11.45 -3.57 -19.55
N GLU A 341 12.51 -2.97 -19.06
CA GLU A 341 12.90 -3.08 -17.65
C GLU A 341 11.98 -2.24 -16.77
N LEU A 342 11.81 -0.97 -17.13
CA LEU A 342 11.03 0.00 -16.36
C LEU A 342 9.63 0.17 -16.94
N PHE A 343 8.62 0.23 -16.07
CA PHE A 343 7.24 0.49 -16.44
C PHE A 343 7.03 1.84 -17.17
N PRO A 344 7.70 2.96 -16.77
CA PRO A 344 7.61 4.22 -17.50
C PRO A 344 8.07 4.13 -18.97
N ASP A 345 9.04 3.26 -19.29
CA ASP A 345 9.50 3.10 -20.68
C ASP A 345 8.45 2.36 -21.52
N GLU A 346 7.78 1.38 -20.94
CA GLU A 346 6.65 0.70 -21.55
C GLU A 346 5.49 1.65 -21.85
N MET A 347 5.19 2.59 -20.95
CA MET A 347 4.15 3.60 -21.14
C MET A 347 4.42 4.58 -22.28
N ARG A 348 5.64 4.64 -22.83
CA ARG A 348 5.99 5.41 -24.04
C ARG A 348 5.73 4.65 -25.33
N ASP A 349 5.48 3.35 -25.24
CA ASP A 349 5.10 2.52 -26.39
C ASP A 349 3.63 2.76 -26.73
N GLU A 350 3.36 3.15 -27.97
CA GLU A 350 2.00 3.49 -28.44
C GLU A 350 1.03 2.30 -28.37
N ASP A 351 1.51 1.07 -28.64
CA ASP A 351 0.69 -0.14 -28.60
C ASP A 351 0.30 -0.45 -27.13
N MET A 352 1.27 -0.35 -26.21
CA MET A 352 1.05 -0.60 -24.79
C MET A 352 0.15 0.47 -24.15
N LEU A 353 0.34 1.74 -24.52
CA LEU A 353 -0.54 2.83 -24.09
C LEU A 353 -1.99 2.62 -24.56
N LYS A 354 -2.21 2.06 -25.76
CA LYS A 354 -3.56 1.71 -26.22
C LYS A 354 -4.17 0.59 -25.37
N VAL A 355 -3.39 -0.45 -25.03
CA VAL A 355 -3.85 -1.51 -24.10
C VAL A 355 -4.27 -0.89 -22.76
N ALA A 356 -3.41 -0.05 -22.17
CA ALA A 356 -3.72 0.64 -20.91
C ALA A 356 -5.04 1.43 -21.00
N LYS A 357 -5.22 2.21 -22.06
CA LYS A 357 -6.42 3.02 -22.30
C LYS A 357 -7.67 2.16 -22.50
N GLN A 358 -7.57 1.06 -23.24
CA GLN A 358 -8.69 0.15 -23.45
C GLN A 358 -9.12 -0.52 -22.15
N VAL A 359 -8.16 -1.03 -21.36
CA VAL A 359 -8.44 -1.62 -20.04
C VAL A 359 -9.11 -0.61 -19.11
N GLY A 360 -8.55 0.59 -18.99
CA GLY A 360 -9.03 1.61 -18.07
C GLY A 360 -10.30 2.31 -18.53
N TYR A 361 -10.21 3.07 -19.65
CA TYR A 361 -11.30 3.98 -20.07
C TYR A 361 -12.48 3.28 -20.72
N VAL A 362 -12.27 2.15 -21.38
CA VAL A 362 -13.35 1.48 -22.11
C VAL A 362 -13.93 0.32 -21.30
N GLU A 363 -13.08 -0.60 -20.86
CA GLU A 363 -13.54 -1.82 -20.20
C GLU A 363 -13.81 -1.60 -18.70
N GLY A 364 -12.87 -0.96 -18.00
CA GLY A 364 -13.00 -0.70 -16.58
C GLY A 364 -14.07 0.35 -16.23
N MET A 365 -14.02 1.52 -16.91
CA MET A 365 -14.97 2.61 -16.63
C MET A 365 -16.43 2.23 -16.85
N GLU A 366 -16.72 1.25 -17.71
CA GLU A 366 -18.08 0.77 -17.99
C GLU A 366 -18.77 0.19 -16.72
N VAL A 367 -17.98 -0.32 -15.77
CA VAL A 367 -18.45 -0.99 -14.55
C VAL A 367 -17.77 -0.47 -13.29
N VAL A 368 -17.11 0.68 -13.35
CA VAL A 368 -16.39 1.24 -12.21
C VAL A 368 -17.33 1.60 -11.05
N PRO A 369 -17.03 1.21 -9.80
CA PRO A 369 -17.73 1.76 -8.65
C PRO A 369 -17.31 3.22 -8.45
N ASP A 370 -18.27 4.14 -8.58
CA ASP A 370 -18.04 5.57 -8.35
C ASP A 370 -18.22 5.91 -6.88
N PRO A 371 -17.15 6.35 -6.17
CA PRO A 371 -17.26 6.78 -4.77
C PRO A 371 -17.92 8.16 -4.61
N GLY A 372 -18.10 8.93 -5.67
CA GLY A 372 -18.68 10.28 -5.65
C GLY A 372 -17.81 11.38 -5.06
N ILE A 373 -16.74 11.03 -4.32
CA ILE A 373 -15.79 11.98 -3.69
C ILE A 373 -14.48 12.12 -4.47
N ILE A 374 -14.14 11.13 -5.27
CA ILE A 374 -12.99 11.11 -6.18
C ILE A 374 -13.55 10.71 -7.54
N SER A 375 -13.31 11.52 -8.57
CA SER A 375 -13.71 11.18 -9.93
C SER A 375 -12.89 10.00 -10.46
N PRO A 376 -13.49 8.85 -10.80
CA PRO A 376 -12.76 7.71 -11.35
C PRO A 376 -11.97 8.08 -12.61
N LYS A 377 -12.57 8.91 -13.47
CA LYS A 377 -11.92 9.38 -14.69
C LYS A 377 -10.69 10.24 -14.39
N ALA A 378 -10.81 11.21 -13.48
CA ALA A 378 -9.68 12.08 -13.12
C ALA A 378 -8.55 11.27 -12.47
N PHE A 379 -8.88 10.30 -11.61
CA PHE A 379 -7.90 9.40 -11.01
C PHE A 379 -7.19 8.55 -12.08
N LEU A 380 -7.92 8.03 -13.05
CA LEU A 380 -7.33 7.27 -14.16
C LEU A 380 -6.47 8.16 -15.07
N ASP A 381 -6.91 9.39 -15.36
CA ASP A 381 -6.13 10.37 -16.13
C ASP A 381 -4.77 10.64 -15.44
N GLU A 382 -4.78 10.85 -14.13
CA GLU A 382 -3.57 11.02 -13.33
C GLU A 382 -2.64 9.80 -13.40
N CYS A 383 -3.21 8.58 -13.29
CA CYS A 383 -2.43 7.35 -13.42
C CYS A 383 -1.74 7.27 -14.80
N ILE A 384 -2.51 7.45 -15.89
CA ILE A 384 -2.03 7.26 -17.27
C ILE A 384 -1.02 8.34 -17.69
N TYR A 385 -1.24 9.60 -17.29
CA TYR A 385 -0.48 10.73 -17.84
C TYR A 385 0.58 11.30 -16.90
N GLU A 386 0.49 11.04 -15.58
CA GLU A 386 1.41 11.59 -14.60
C GLU A 386 2.20 10.51 -13.85
N ARG A 387 1.50 9.50 -13.30
CA ARG A 387 2.13 8.53 -12.41
C ARG A 387 2.89 7.44 -13.16
N PHE A 388 2.25 6.78 -14.11
CA PHE A 388 2.85 5.66 -14.86
C PHE A 388 4.06 6.07 -15.70
N PRO A 389 4.08 7.24 -16.36
CA PRO A 389 5.26 7.72 -17.08
C PRO A 389 6.38 8.28 -16.20
N ASN A 390 6.16 8.40 -14.88
CA ASN A 390 7.13 9.02 -13.97
C ASN A 390 8.37 8.14 -13.76
N VAL A 391 9.47 8.51 -14.40
CA VAL A 391 10.75 7.77 -14.35
C VAL A 391 11.40 7.73 -12.96
N TYR A 392 11.01 8.61 -12.06
CA TYR A 392 11.55 8.65 -10.71
C TYR A 392 10.97 7.59 -9.78
N LEU A 393 9.85 6.96 -10.15
CA LEU A 393 9.23 5.90 -9.34
C LEU A 393 10.01 4.59 -9.38
N GLY A 394 10.76 4.35 -10.46
CA GLY A 394 11.68 3.21 -10.58
C GLY A 394 11.00 1.84 -10.55
N ASP A 395 9.71 1.77 -10.89
CA ASP A 395 8.98 0.51 -10.94
C ASP A 395 9.43 -0.34 -12.11
N THR A 396 9.87 -1.58 -11.81
CA THR A 396 10.23 -2.54 -12.83
C THR A 396 9.05 -3.45 -13.17
N ASN A 397 8.93 -3.80 -14.45
CA ASN A 397 7.88 -4.70 -14.92
C ASN A 397 7.92 -6.06 -14.20
N LEU A 398 9.11 -6.58 -13.94
CA LEU A 398 9.26 -7.83 -13.19
C LEU A 398 8.71 -7.73 -11.75
N ARG A 399 8.93 -6.59 -11.05
CA ARG A 399 8.35 -6.37 -9.72
C ARG A 399 6.82 -6.33 -9.75
N LEU A 400 6.23 -5.74 -10.79
CA LEU A 400 4.78 -5.68 -10.97
C LEU A 400 4.15 -7.06 -11.20
N CYS A 401 4.95 -8.05 -11.63
CA CYS A 401 4.53 -9.45 -11.78
C CYS A 401 4.61 -10.27 -10.48
N THR A 402 5.15 -9.70 -9.38
CA THR A 402 5.16 -10.40 -8.07
C THR A 402 3.73 -10.66 -7.61
N ASP A 403 3.47 -11.91 -7.17
CA ASP A 403 2.15 -12.36 -6.71
C ASP A 403 1.01 -12.08 -7.71
N SER A 404 1.33 -12.05 -9.01
CA SER A 404 0.39 -11.70 -10.07
C SER A 404 -0.83 -12.60 -10.09
N SER A 405 -0.66 -13.92 -9.91
CA SER A 405 -1.75 -14.89 -9.86
C SER A 405 -2.78 -14.60 -8.77
N MET A 406 -2.33 -14.10 -7.63
CA MET A 406 -3.20 -13.72 -6.51
C MET A 406 -4.00 -12.44 -6.79
N GLY A 407 -3.52 -11.62 -7.72
CA GLY A 407 -4.16 -10.37 -8.09
C GLY A 407 -5.22 -10.48 -9.18
N LEU A 408 -5.19 -11.52 -10.04
CA LEU A 408 -6.04 -11.61 -11.23
C LEU A 408 -7.53 -11.61 -10.91
N GLY A 409 -7.95 -12.29 -9.85
CA GLY A 409 -9.35 -12.36 -9.45
C GLY A 409 -9.91 -10.99 -9.08
N VAL A 410 -9.23 -10.26 -8.20
CA VAL A 410 -9.68 -8.95 -7.75
C VAL A 410 -9.52 -7.88 -8.85
N ARG A 411 -8.49 -7.98 -9.68
CA ARG A 411 -8.16 -6.95 -10.68
C ARG A 411 -8.91 -7.12 -12.01
N PHE A 412 -9.16 -8.36 -12.44
CA PHE A 412 -9.90 -8.65 -13.68
C PHE A 412 -11.19 -9.39 -13.42
N GLY A 413 -11.17 -10.41 -12.55
CA GLY A 413 -12.33 -11.25 -12.29
C GLY A 413 -13.55 -10.47 -11.79
N VAL A 414 -13.34 -9.47 -10.92
CA VAL A 414 -14.42 -8.57 -10.45
C VAL A 414 -15.03 -7.80 -11.61
N THR A 415 -14.22 -7.23 -12.50
CA THR A 415 -14.69 -6.52 -13.71
C THR A 415 -15.40 -7.47 -14.66
N ILE A 416 -14.86 -8.66 -14.90
CA ILE A 416 -15.50 -9.70 -15.74
C ILE A 416 -16.86 -10.10 -15.17
N GLY A 417 -16.94 -10.34 -13.84
CA GLY A 417 -18.18 -10.64 -13.15
C GLY A 417 -19.24 -9.54 -13.30
N ALA A 418 -18.82 -8.28 -13.19
CA ALA A 418 -19.71 -7.12 -13.40
C ALA A 418 -20.25 -7.05 -14.84
N TYR A 419 -19.44 -7.45 -15.85
CA TYR A 419 -19.94 -7.58 -17.24
C TYR A 419 -20.95 -8.70 -17.39
N VAL A 420 -20.69 -9.85 -16.76
CA VAL A 420 -21.64 -10.98 -16.79
C VAL A 420 -22.95 -10.59 -16.11
N GLU A 421 -22.90 -9.89 -14.98
CA GLU A 421 -24.11 -9.39 -14.31
C GLU A 421 -24.89 -8.39 -15.18
N LYS A 422 -24.19 -7.46 -15.83
CA LYS A 422 -24.80 -6.38 -16.61
C LYS A 422 -25.32 -6.83 -17.98
N TYR A 423 -24.62 -7.76 -18.65
CA TYR A 423 -24.84 -8.11 -20.06
C TYR A 423 -25.17 -9.59 -20.30
N GLY A 424 -25.04 -10.45 -19.29
CA GLY A 424 -25.20 -11.90 -19.40
C GLY A 424 -23.93 -12.65 -19.78
N ASP A 425 -22.93 -11.96 -20.36
CA ASP A 425 -21.60 -12.48 -20.63
C ASP A 425 -20.55 -11.36 -20.68
N ALA A 426 -19.28 -11.72 -20.81
CA ALA A 426 -18.16 -10.79 -20.89
C ALA A 426 -17.54 -10.66 -22.30
N LYS A 427 -18.23 -11.11 -23.34
CA LYS A 427 -17.69 -11.15 -24.74
C LYS A 427 -17.30 -9.79 -25.32
N LYS A 428 -17.83 -8.70 -24.76
CA LYS A 428 -17.46 -7.33 -25.15
C LYS A 428 -16.03 -6.97 -24.79
N LEU A 429 -15.44 -7.63 -23.78
CA LEU A 429 -14.06 -7.39 -23.37
C LEU A 429 -13.08 -7.80 -24.48
N LYS A 430 -12.06 -6.98 -24.68
CA LYS A 430 -11.00 -7.17 -25.66
C LYS A 430 -9.61 -7.15 -25.00
N ALA A 431 -9.31 -6.09 -24.26
CA ALA A 431 -8.00 -5.90 -23.65
C ALA A 431 -7.80 -6.73 -22.38
N ILE A 432 -8.82 -6.97 -21.58
CA ILE A 432 -8.71 -7.87 -20.41
C ILE A 432 -8.42 -9.32 -20.86
N PRO A 433 -9.12 -9.92 -21.86
CA PRO A 433 -8.72 -11.22 -22.41
C PRO A 433 -7.29 -11.24 -22.97
N LEU A 434 -6.87 -10.17 -23.67
CA LEU A 434 -5.50 -10.01 -24.15
C LEU A 434 -4.50 -10.02 -22.99
N ALA A 435 -4.75 -9.24 -21.94
CA ALA A 435 -3.89 -9.19 -20.73
C ALA A 435 -3.78 -10.54 -20.00
N ILE A 436 -4.87 -11.31 -19.92
CA ILE A 436 -4.85 -12.66 -19.33
C ILE A 436 -4.01 -13.61 -20.19
N ALA A 437 -4.12 -13.54 -21.52
CA ALA A 437 -3.27 -14.34 -22.42
C ALA A 437 -1.79 -13.95 -22.26
N GLY A 438 -1.47 -12.65 -22.16
CA GLY A 438 -0.12 -12.16 -21.91
C GLY A 438 0.44 -12.64 -20.57
N TRP A 439 -0.37 -12.69 -19.50
CA TRP A 439 0.04 -13.28 -18.23
C TRP A 439 0.36 -14.78 -18.37
N LEU A 440 -0.48 -15.55 -19.04
CA LEU A 440 -0.21 -16.97 -19.33
C LEU A 440 1.08 -17.14 -20.14
N ARG A 441 1.28 -16.28 -21.14
CA ARG A 441 2.50 -16.28 -21.96
C ARG A 441 3.75 -15.97 -21.16
N TYR A 442 3.67 -15.02 -20.19
CA TYR A 442 4.73 -14.69 -19.26
C TYR A 442 5.13 -15.91 -18.42
N THR A 443 4.16 -16.72 -17.95
CA THR A 443 4.45 -17.90 -17.10
C THR A 443 5.31 -18.97 -17.80
N LEU A 444 5.45 -18.94 -19.13
CA LEU A 444 6.37 -19.83 -19.85
C LEU A 444 7.85 -19.46 -19.64
N ALA A 445 8.15 -18.31 -19.03
CA ALA A 445 9.50 -17.82 -18.77
C ALA A 445 10.40 -17.72 -20.02
N ILE A 446 9.81 -17.42 -21.17
CA ILE A 446 10.48 -17.20 -22.45
C ILE A 446 9.97 -15.87 -23.01
N ASP A 447 10.85 -14.93 -23.36
CA ASP A 447 10.49 -13.62 -23.87
C ASP A 447 10.05 -13.66 -25.36
N ASP A 448 9.72 -12.51 -25.93
CA ASP A 448 9.31 -12.40 -27.33
C ASP A 448 10.47 -12.59 -28.33
N GLN A 449 11.72 -12.62 -27.86
CA GLN A 449 12.92 -12.97 -28.64
C GLN A 449 13.33 -14.44 -28.50
N GLY A 450 12.58 -15.23 -27.72
CA GLY A 450 12.86 -16.64 -27.48
C GLY A 450 13.93 -16.89 -26.41
N GLN A 451 14.26 -15.89 -25.60
CA GLN A 451 15.24 -16.01 -24.52
C GLN A 451 14.52 -16.33 -23.19
N SER A 452 15.13 -17.20 -22.39
CA SER A 452 14.60 -17.51 -21.07
C SER A 452 14.92 -16.38 -20.06
N PHE A 453 13.99 -16.14 -19.13
CA PHE A 453 14.16 -15.20 -18.04
C PHE A 453 13.66 -15.81 -16.71
N GLU A 454 14.04 -15.20 -15.58
CA GLU A 454 13.60 -15.62 -14.26
C GLU A 454 12.25 -14.93 -13.92
N LEU A 455 11.28 -15.73 -13.48
CA LEU A 455 9.96 -15.24 -13.07
C LEU A 455 10.04 -14.52 -11.72
N ALA A 456 9.18 -13.53 -11.54
CA ALA A 456 8.95 -12.96 -10.22
C ALA A 456 8.33 -14.01 -9.27
N PRO A 457 8.58 -13.92 -7.94
CA PRO A 457 7.95 -14.81 -6.96
C PRO A 457 6.43 -14.75 -7.04
N ASP A 458 5.79 -15.93 -7.13
CA ASP A 458 4.33 -16.04 -7.23
C ASP A 458 3.87 -17.42 -6.75
N PRO A 459 2.97 -17.54 -5.76
CA PRO A 459 2.64 -18.81 -5.12
C PRO A 459 1.88 -19.80 -6.01
N LEU A 460 1.18 -19.37 -7.06
CA LEU A 460 0.37 -20.24 -7.92
C LEU A 460 1.02 -20.51 -9.28
N VAL A 461 2.05 -19.78 -9.66
CA VAL A 461 2.67 -19.87 -10.99
C VAL A 461 3.25 -21.26 -11.26
N GLU A 462 3.82 -21.94 -10.27
CA GLU A 462 4.36 -23.29 -10.46
C GLU A 462 3.26 -24.27 -10.91
N GLY A 463 2.10 -24.26 -10.27
CA GLY A 463 0.96 -25.10 -10.67
C GLY A 463 0.40 -24.75 -12.06
N VAL A 464 0.47 -23.48 -12.48
CA VAL A 464 0.11 -23.06 -13.84
C VAL A 464 1.14 -23.59 -14.85
N ARG A 465 2.43 -23.50 -14.54
CA ARG A 465 3.51 -24.01 -15.40
C ARG A 465 3.47 -25.53 -15.57
N GLU A 466 3.12 -26.27 -14.51
CA GLU A 466 2.93 -27.72 -14.60
C GLU A 466 1.84 -28.06 -15.64
N GLN A 467 0.71 -27.35 -15.61
CA GLN A 467 -0.36 -27.56 -16.60
C GLN A 467 0.08 -27.17 -18.03
N LEU A 468 0.94 -26.17 -18.18
CA LEU A 468 1.46 -25.71 -19.47
C LEU A 468 2.73 -26.47 -19.92
N SER A 469 3.19 -27.48 -19.20
CA SER A 469 4.48 -28.15 -19.43
C SER A 469 4.63 -28.81 -20.82
N THR A 470 3.54 -29.11 -21.49
CA THR A 470 3.53 -29.67 -22.85
C THR A 470 3.38 -28.62 -23.95
N VAL A 471 3.18 -27.36 -23.59
CA VAL A 471 3.13 -26.23 -24.54
C VAL A 471 4.53 -25.89 -24.99
N VAL A 472 4.73 -25.83 -26.30
CA VAL A 472 6.04 -25.58 -26.92
C VAL A 472 6.05 -24.21 -27.60
N PHE A 473 6.97 -23.33 -27.18
CA PHE A 473 7.20 -22.06 -27.85
C PHE A 473 7.63 -22.29 -29.31
N GLY A 474 6.97 -21.63 -30.23
CA GLY A 474 7.14 -21.81 -31.68
C GLY A 474 6.23 -22.86 -32.31
N ASP A 475 5.45 -23.59 -31.51
CA ASP A 475 4.49 -24.58 -32.01
C ASP A 475 3.07 -24.36 -31.43
N PRO A 476 2.24 -23.52 -32.10
CA PRO A 476 0.85 -23.30 -31.67
C PRO A 476 -0.02 -24.57 -31.61
N SER A 477 0.37 -25.66 -32.33
CA SER A 477 -0.38 -26.91 -32.31
C SER A 477 -0.18 -27.72 -31.04
N SER A 478 0.86 -27.40 -30.25
CA SER A 478 1.10 -28.00 -28.94
C SER A 478 0.04 -27.61 -27.91
N LEU A 479 -0.67 -26.49 -28.12
CA LEU A 479 -1.80 -26.09 -27.29
C LEU A 479 -3.05 -26.86 -27.67
N THR A 480 -3.52 -27.73 -26.78
CA THR A 480 -4.74 -28.52 -26.93
C THR A 480 -5.80 -28.12 -25.90
N ASP A 481 -5.72 -28.61 -24.68
CA ASP A 481 -6.68 -28.38 -23.59
C ASP A 481 -6.04 -27.89 -22.27
N GLN A 482 -4.73 -27.61 -22.28
CA GLN A 482 -3.96 -27.23 -21.08
C GLN A 482 -4.52 -26.00 -20.37
N LEU A 483 -5.11 -25.06 -21.09
CA LEU A 483 -5.70 -23.85 -20.51
C LEU A 483 -7.04 -24.10 -19.81
N ARG A 484 -7.72 -25.22 -20.12
CA ARG A 484 -9.08 -25.48 -19.58
C ARG A 484 -9.13 -25.44 -18.07
N GLY A 485 -8.21 -26.14 -17.41
CA GLY A 485 -8.14 -26.17 -15.95
C GLY A 485 -7.76 -24.81 -15.34
N ILE A 486 -6.90 -24.06 -16.02
CA ILE A 486 -6.44 -22.76 -15.53
C ILE A 486 -7.57 -21.71 -15.64
N LEU A 487 -8.16 -21.57 -16.83
CA LEU A 487 -9.18 -20.55 -17.10
C LEU A 487 -10.53 -20.80 -16.43
N SER A 488 -10.79 -22.05 -16.00
CA SER A 488 -11.96 -22.39 -15.16
C SER A 488 -11.68 -22.29 -13.67
N ASN A 489 -10.47 -21.91 -13.24
CA ASN A 489 -10.09 -21.88 -11.84
C ASN A 489 -10.59 -20.61 -11.14
N GLU A 490 -11.70 -20.74 -10.41
CA GLU A 490 -12.30 -19.64 -9.66
C GLU A 490 -11.43 -19.14 -8.48
N ASN A 491 -10.42 -19.91 -8.04
CA ASN A 491 -9.44 -19.41 -7.05
C ASN A 491 -8.47 -18.37 -7.65
N ILE A 492 -8.24 -18.41 -8.97
CA ILE A 492 -7.38 -17.44 -9.66
C ILE A 492 -8.20 -16.24 -10.15
N PHE A 493 -9.35 -16.52 -10.81
CA PHE A 493 -10.11 -15.49 -11.53
C PHE A 493 -11.41 -15.05 -10.84
N PHE A 494 -11.82 -15.68 -9.74
CA PHE A 494 -13.10 -15.50 -9.04
C PHE A 494 -14.33 -15.85 -9.88
N ILE A 495 -14.12 -16.26 -11.12
CA ILE A 495 -15.16 -16.67 -12.08
C ILE A 495 -14.56 -17.66 -13.09
N ASP A 496 -15.36 -18.59 -13.58
CA ASP A 496 -15.00 -19.46 -14.71
C ASP A 496 -15.06 -18.64 -16.02
N LEU A 497 -13.93 -18.45 -16.67
CA LEU A 497 -13.81 -17.59 -17.86
C LEU A 497 -14.50 -18.17 -19.10
N TYR A 498 -14.70 -19.49 -19.17
CA TYR A 498 -15.52 -20.08 -20.25
C TYR A 498 -17.00 -19.80 -20.02
N LYS A 499 -17.49 -19.92 -18.78
CA LYS A 499 -18.87 -19.54 -18.45
C LYS A 499 -19.10 -18.04 -18.65
N ALA A 500 -18.08 -17.21 -18.41
CA ALA A 500 -18.13 -15.79 -18.71
C ALA A 500 -18.10 -15.47 -20.24
N GLY A 501 -17.82 -16.46 -21.08
CA GLY A 501 -17.85 -16.34 -22.55
C GLY A 501 -16.58 -15.80 -23.19
N ILE A 502 -15.45 -15.80 -22.46
CA ILE A 502 -14.15 -15.28 -22.97
C ILE A 502 -13.03 -16.33 -22.96
N GLY A 503 -13.26 -17.53 -22.44
CA GLY A 503 -12.22 -18.56 -22.34
C GLY A 503 -11.61 -18.94 -23.70
N GLU A 504 -12.45 -19.23 -24.70
CA GLU A 504 -11.99 -19.57 -26.07
C GLU A 504 -11.22 -18.43 -26.73
N LYS A 505 -11.63 -17.19 -26.48
CA LYS A 505 -10.91 -16.01 -26.98
C LYS A 505 -9.51 -15.91 -26.38
N ILE A 506 -9.36 -16.18 -25.08
CA ILE A 506 -8.05 -16.18 -24.42
C ILE A 506 -7.16 -17.30 -24.99
N GLU A 507 -7.72 -18.49 -25.24
CA GLU A 507 -6.98 -19.58 -25.89
C GLU A 507 -6.49 -19.20 -27.30
N GLU A 508 -7.33 -18.54 -28.08
CA GLU A 508 -6.95 -18.06 -29.41
C GLU A 508 -5.79 -17.06 -29.35
N ILE A 509 -5.89 -16.06 -28.45
CA ILE A 509 -4.83 -15.05 -28.25
C ILE A 509 -3.54 -15.73 -27.80
N PHE A 510 -3.59 -16.59 -26.80
CA PHE A 510 -2.42 -17.31 -26.30
C PHE A 510 -1.76 -18.17 -27.37
N ARG A 511 -2.56 -18.84 -28.20
CA ARG A 511 -2.06 -19.64 -29.35
C ARG A 511 -1.31 -18.77 -30.34
N GLU A 512 -1.76 -17.53 -30.59
CA GLU A 512 -1.04 -16.58 -31.42
C GLU A 512 0.28 -16.14 -30.77
N GLU A 513 0.29 -15.88 -29.46
CA GLU A 513 1.46 -15.40 -28.72
C GLU A 513 2.58 -16.44 -28.55
N ILE A 514 2.26 -17.71 -28.60
CA ILE A 514 3.27 -18.79 -28.55
C ILE A 514 3.85 -19.15 -29.93
N ALA A 515 3.41 -18.50 -31.01
CA ALA A 515 3.77 -18.88 -32.38
C ALA A 515 5.26 -18.69 -32.74
N GLY A 516 6.06 -18.07 -31.87
CA GLY A 516 7.50 -17.91 -32.02
C GLY A 516 7.98 -16.50 -31.78
N VAL A 517 9.20 -16.20 -32.21
CA VAL A 517 9.84 -14.90 -32.03
C VAL A 517 9.01 -13.78 -32.65
N GLY A 518 8.78 -12.69 -31.91
CA GLY A 518 8.00 -11.54 -32.34
C GLY A 518 6.48 -11.74 -32.33
N ALA A 519 6.01 -12.92 -31.89
CA ALA A 519 4.59 -13.25 -31.92
C ALA A 519 3.78 -12.45 -30.91
N VAL A 520 4.32 -12.15 -29.72
CA VAL A 520 3.66 -11.32 -28.69
C VAL A 520 3.43 -9.92 -29.23
N ARG A 521 4.46 -9.26 -29.76
CA ARG A 521 4.33 -7.92 -30.35
C ARG A 521 3.32 -7.89 -31.49
N LYS A 522 3.36 -8.89 -32.35
CA LYS A 522 2.44 -9.00 -33.50
C LYS A 522 0.99 -9.17 -33.02
N THR A 523 0.76 -9.98 -32.02
CA THR A 523 -0.57 -10.23 -31.45
C THR A 523 -1.11 -8.98 -30.80
N ILE A 524 -0.32 -8.29 -29.96
CA ILE A 524 -0.72 -7.01 -29.37
C ILE A 524 -1.16 -6.04 -30.47
N ARG A 525 -0.35 -5.82 -31.52
CA ARG A 525 -0.68 -4.92 -32.63
C ARG A 525 -1.97 -5.30 -33.34
N LYS A 526 -2.22 -6.58 -33.54
CA LYS A 526 -3.48 -7.08 -34.10
C LYS A 526 -4.67 -6.62 -33.29
N TYR A 527 -4.63 -6.87 -31.97
CA TYR A 527 -5.76 -6.59 -31.08
C TYR A 527 -5.94 -5.09 -30.80
N VAL A 528 -4.86 -4.33 -30.63
CA VAL A 528 -4.97 -2.86 -30.42
C VAL A 528 -5.46 -2.10 -31.65
N SER A 529 -5.40 -2.70 -32.85
CA SER A 529 -5.98 -2.11 -34.04
C SER A 529 -7.52 -2.13 -34.04
N GLU A 530 -8.11 -2.90 -33.13
CA GLU A 530 -9.54 -3.02 -32.90
C GLU A 530 -10.10 -2.10 -31.81
N PHE A 531 -9.23 -1.36 -31.12
CA PHE A 531 -9.53 -0.52 -29.95
C PHE A 531 -9.97 0.91 -30.29
#